data_dd09a7284c112547d4e25bc6408f0e6e
#
_entry.id   dd09a7284c112547d4e25bc6408f0e6e
#
_cell.length_a   1.000
_cell.length_b   1.000
_cell.length_c   1.000
_cell.angle_alpha   90.00
_cell.angle_beta   90.00
_cell.angle_gamma   90.00
#
_symmetry.space_group_name_H-M   'P 1'
#
loop_
_entity.id
_entity.type
_entity.pdbx_description
1 polymer ?
#
loop_
_entity_poly.entity_id
_entity_poly.type
_entity_poly.pdbx_seq_one_letter_code
_entity_poly.pdbx_strand_id
1 'polypeptide(L)'
;MNQKVINNLEGRTGNYIFPFFWQHGEEEQVLRTYMKAIQESNIGAVCIESRPHPDFAGPGWWRDLDIILDEARKRNMKVWILDDSHFPTGFCNGALEQGPVKNLRQFITCQFIQEVRENEEIVLETDRYRNAPSVELTPVEKRKIKVLRTFDDDKLLGFAAVPKNGLKKENIVFLKPEDSTVSWWAKKGEWKIYACHKTRNRGPHRNYMNMLDQESCRRLIDAVYEPHYARYKHEFGTIIAGFFSDEPELGNDHLYEIGKKIEEMDDLPWSDELEEVLKRRWGENFPRFLPLLWEKEFEDQEKAAVRYDYMNMVTSLVKKNFSMQIGNWCREHGVEYIGHLIEDNNQHSRTGCSLGHYYRGLAGQDMAGIDDIGGQVFPYMEDVYIRNPEGIDRDGEFYHYMLGKLASSLAAIDPLKKNRSMCEIFGAYGWEEGVKLEKYLADHFMVRGVNHFVPHAFSPKAFPDPDCPPHFYAHGNHPQYRHFGYLMRYMNRICELINGGRHIAPVAVLYHGEAEWVGECMYSQKPAHL
;
A
#
# COMPACT_ATOMS: atom_id res chain seq x y z
N MET A 1 9.01 -31.75 27.86
CA MET A 1 8.00 -30.80 27.33
C MET A 1 8.76 -29.58 26.84
N ASN A 2 8.36 -29.00 25.69
CA ASN A 2 9.03 -27.80 25.15
C ASN A 2 8.87 -26.65 26.15
N GLN A 3 9.92 -25.84 26.40
CA GLN A 3 9.91 -24.74 27.38
C GLN A 3 8.84 -23.71 27.05
N LYS A 4 8.54 -23.43 25.77
CA LYS A 4 7.42 -22.57 25.37
C LYS A 4 6.06 -23.08 25.85
N VAL A 5 5.84 -24.39 25.76
CA VAL A 5 4.58 -24.98 26.25
C VAL A 5 4.46 -24.83 27.78
N ILE A 6 5.58 -25.05 28.50
CA ILE A 6 5.62 -24.84 29.94
C ILE A 6 5.31 -23.38 30.29
N ASN A 7 6.02 -22.45 29.67
CA ASN A 7 5.81 -21.01 29.90
C ASN A 7 4.35 -20.60 29.62
N ASN A 8 3.79 -21.12 28.51
CA ASN A 8 2.40 -20.84 28.15
C ASN A 8 1.40 -21.37 29.19
N LEU A 9 1.61 -22.62 29.69
CA LEU A 9 0.76 -23.20 30.74
C LEU A 9 0.84 -22.41 32.04
N GLU A 10 2.00 -21.82 32.34
CA GLU A 10 2.23 -21.01 33.53
C GLU A 10 1.83 -19.53 33.33
N GLY A 11 1.27 -19.18 32.18
CA GLY A 11 0.83 -17.82 31.85
C GLY A 11 1.97 -16.84 31.54
N ARG A 12 3.18 -17.33 31.35
CA ARG A 12 4.34 -16.54 30.92
C ARG A 12 4.46 -16.54 29.42
N THR A 13 3.83 -15.57 28.77
CA THR A 13 3.83 -15.39 27.31
C THR A 13 4.51 -14.07 26.93
N GLY A 14 5.08 -14.02 25.73
CA GLY A 14 5.47 -12.78 25.10
C GLY A 14 4.26 -11.89 24.77
N ASN A 15 4.53 -10.72 24.23
CA ASN A 15 3.49 -9.86 23.64
C ASN A 15 3.57 -9.92 22.12
N TYR A 16 2.42 -10.19 21.49
CA TYR A 16 2.24 -10.31 20.04
C TYR A 16 1.16 -9.36 19.51
N ILE A 17 0.72 -8.44 20.37
CA ILE A 17 -0.41 -7.53 20.11
C ILE A 17 0.06 -6.10 20.36
N PHE A 18 -0.14 -5.22 19.40
CA PHE A 18 0.23 -3.80 19.45
C PHE A 18 -0.80 -2.94 18.70
N PRO A 19 -1.98 -2.69 19.35
CA PRO A 19 -3.11 -2.00 18.71
C PRO A 19 -2.75 -0.60 18.28
N PHE A 20 -3.46 -0.08 17.29
CA PHE A 20 -3.46 1.35 17.04
C PHE A 20 -3.99 2.11 18.24
N PHE A 21 -3.26 3.14 18.62
CA PHE A 21 -3.65 4.12 19.59
C PHE A 21 -3.62 5.49 18.92
N TRP A 22 -4.81 5.97 18.55
CA TRP A 22 -4.99 7.20 17.80
C TRP A 22 -4.67 8.44 18.60
N GLN A 23 -4.06 9.42 17.97
CA GLN A 23 -3.61 10.67 18.56
C GLN A 23 -4.25 11.86 17.83
N HIS A 24 -4.91 12.73 18.60
CA HIS A 24 -5.53 13.97 18.08
C HIS A 24 -5.08 15.20 18.87
N GLY A 25 -4.06 15.06 19.78
CA GLY A 25 -3.58 16.12 20.67
C GLY A 25 -4.32 16.14 22.02
N GLU A 26 -4.52 14.99 22.63
CA GLU A 26 -5.26 14.80 23.87
C GLU A 26 -4.59 15.43 25.09
N GLU A 27 -5.41 15.65 26.12
CA GLU A 27 -4.90 15.99 27.45
C GLU A 27 -4.10 14.84 28.08
N GLU A 28 -3.05 15.18 28.81
CA GLU A 28 -2.13 14.23 29.45
C GLU A 28 -2.86 13.11 30.21
N GLN A 29 -3.89 13.47 30.98
CA GLN A 29 -4.63 12.49 31.79
C GLN A 29 -5.35 11.44 30.90
N VAL A 30 -5.79 11.82 29.72
CA VAL A 30 -6.44 10.91 28.76
C VAL A 30 -5.40 9.92 28.24
N LEU A 31 -4.23 10.41 27.78
CA LEU A 31 -3.15 9.57 27.29
C LEU A 31 -2.71 8.53 28.34
N ARG A 32 -2.49 8.97 29.59
CA ARG A 32 -2.11 8.07 30.69
C ARG A 32 -3.19 7.05 31.01
N THR A 33 -4.47 7.46 30.96
CA THR A 33 -5.61 6.57 31.20
C THR A 33 -5.70 5.48 30.13
N TYR A 34 -5.54 5.84 28.84
CA TYR A 34 -5.55 4.88 27.74
C TYR A 34 -4.37 3.91 27.80
N MET A 35 -3.14 4.39 28.02
CA MET A 35 -1.98 3.53 28.19
C MET A 35 -2.15 2.51 29.33
N LYS A 36 -2.79 2.93 30.43
CA LYS A 36 -3.16 2.03 31.52
C LYS A 36 -4.21 1.00 31.08
N ALA A 37 -5.28 1.45 30.43
CA ALA A 37 -6.37 0.58 29.97
C ALA A 37 -5.88 -0.49 28.97
N ILE A 38 -5.01 -0.10 28.04
CA ILE A 38 -4.37 -1.00 27.06
C ILE A 38 -3.54 -2.06 27.79
N GLN A 39 -2.70 -1.67 28.72
CA GLN A 39 -1.85 -2.61 29.46
C GLN A 39 -2.69 -3.55 30.34
N GLU A 40 -3.75 -3.07 31.01
CA GLU A 40 -4.67 -3.88 31.80
C GLU A 40 -5.46 -4.89 30.94
N SER A 41 -5.53 -4.68 29.63
CA SER A 41 -6.09 -5.63 28.65
C SER A 41 -5.11 -6.71 28.21
N ASN A 42 -4.00 -6.94 28.92
CA ASN A 42 -2.94 -7.90 28.58
C ASN A 42 -2.22 -7.59 27.25
N ILE A 43 -2.02 -6.33 26.95
CA ILE A 43 -1.32 -5.82 25.77
C ILE A 43 -0.03 -5.13 26.25
N GLY A 44 1.09 -5.52 25.66
CA GLY A 44 2.42 -5.03 26.05
C GLY A 44 3.07 -4.08 25.03
N ALA A 45 2.30 -3.57 24.06
CA ALA A 45 2.78 -2.58 23.10
C ALA A 45 1.62 -1.76 22.53
N VAL A 46 1.93 -0.65 21.88
CA VAL A 46 1.00 0.17 21.10
C VAL A 46 1.64 0.57 19.77
N CYS A 47 0.82 0.80 18.75
CA CYS A 47 1.18 1.52 17.53
C CYS A 47 0.49 2.89 17.58
N ILE A 48 1.23 3.96 17.81
CA ILE A 48 0.65 5.30 17.85
C ILE A 48 0.45 5.82 16.43
N GLU A 49 -0.74 6.34 16.17
CA GLU A 49 -1.13 6.87 14.87
C GLU A 49 -1.66 8.31 15.02
N SER A 50 -1.15 9.21 14.20
CA SER A 50 -1.76 10.54 14.00
C SER A 50 -3.08 10.42 13.23
N ARG A 51 -4.25 10.87 13.81
CA ARG A 51 -5.58 10.63 13.18
C ARG A 51 -6.53 11.85 13.10
N PRO A 52 -6.19 12.99 12.50
CA PRO A 52 -4.87 13.59 12.42
C PRO A 52 -4.49 14.30 13.74
N HIS A 53 -3.25 14.23 14.11
CA HIS A 53 -2.70 15.07 15.17
C HIS A 53 -2.42 16.47 14.62
N PRO A 54 -2.86 17.57 15.27
CA PRO A 54 -2.75 18.92 14.70
C PRO A 54 -1.32 19.42 14.54
N ASP A 55 -0.36 18.77 15.18
CA ASP A 55 1.06 19.17 15.22
C ASP A 55 1.99 17.95 15.14
N PHE A 56 1.72 17.03 14.19
CA PHE A 56 2.53 15.82 14.00
C PHE A 56 4.00 16.17 13.71
N ALA A 57 4.91 15.48 14.37
CA ALA A 57 6.36 15.75 14.37
C ALA A 57 6.72 17.19 14.79
N GLY A 58 5.85 17.89 15.49
CA GLY A 58 6.05 19.20 16.08
C GLY A 58 5.98 19.18 17.61
N PRO A 59 6.08 20.36 18.29
CA PRO A 59 6.09 20.46 19.75
C PRO A 59 4.92 19.74 20.46
N GLY A 60 3.71 19.81 19.90
CA GLY A 60 2.53 19.12 20.45
C GLY A 60 2.68 17.61 20.40
N TRP A 61 3.10 17.07 19.24
CA TRP A 61 3.38 15.66 19.07
C TRP A 61 4.46 15.16 20.03
N TRP A 62 5.54 15.94 20.20
CA TRP A 62 6.62 15.57 21.11
C TRP A 62 6.17 15.51 22.56
N ARG A 63 5.29 16.45 22.99
CA ARG A 63 4.68 16.42 24.32
C ARG A 63 3.90 15.12 24.52
N ASP A 64 3.07 14.74 23.58
CA ASP A 64 2.21 13.56 23.69
C ASP A 64 3.05 12.28 23.66
N LEU A 65 4.04 12.24 22.78
CA LEU A 65 4.97 11.11 22.71
C LEU A 65 5.81 10.97 23.99
N ASP A 66 6.28 12.08 24.59
CA ASP A 66 7.01 12.07 25.88
C ASP A 66 6.14 11.43 27.00
N ILE A 67 4.83 11.74 27.05
CA ILE A 67 3.87 11.15 27.99
C ILE A 67 3.68 9.65 27.75
N ILE A 68 3.48 9.27 26.47
CA ILE A 68 3.28 7.86 26.07
C ILE A 68 4.53 7.03 26.37
N LEU A 69 5.73 7.54 26.08
CA LEU A 69 6.99 6.87 26.38
C LEU A 69 7.24 6.75 27.91
N ASP A 70 6.86 7.76 28.69
CA ASP A 70 6.91 7.69 30.16
C ASP A 70 6.02 6.56 30.71
N GLU A 71 4.77 6.45 30.20
CA GLU A 71 3.86 5.36 30.57
C GLU A 71 4.35 3.99 30.05
N ALA A 72 4.94 3.95 28.86
CA ALA A 72 5.49 2.73 28.30
C ALA A 72 6.65 2.18 29.16
N ARG A 73 7.57 3.06 29.61
CA ARG A 73 8.64 2.67 30.53
C ARG A 73 8.11 2.13 31.85
N LYS A 74 7.16 2.82 32.47
CA LYS A 74 6.53 2.40 33.74
C LYS A 74 5.84 1.04 33.64
N ARG A 75 5.32 0.70 32.47
CA ARG A 75 4.50 -0.50 32.23
C ARG A 75 5.25 -1.61 31.48
N ASN A 76 6.53 -1.38 31.15
CA ASN A 76 7.33 -2.30 30.31
C ASN A 76 6.64 -2.60 28.97
N MET A 77 6.13 -1.56 28.32
CA MET A 77 5.49 -1.63 27.00
C MET A 77 6.45 -1.16 25.91
N LYS A 78 6.17 -1.59 24.67
CA LYS A 78 6.81 -1.09 23.45
C LYS A 78 5.92 -0.11 22.73
N VAL A 79 6.54 0.77 21.91
CA VAL A 79 5.83 1.76 21.10
C VAL A 79 6.29 1.61 19.65
N TRP A 80 5.33 1.43 18.76
CA TRP A 80 5.47 1.58 17.31
C TRP A 80 4.91 2.93 16.89
N ILE A 81 5.38 3.48 15.78
CA ILE A 81 4.96 4.79 15.28
C ILE A 81 4.51 4.63 13.83
N LEU A 82 3.26 4.96 13.53
CA LEU A 82 2.82 5.08 12.14
C LEU A 82 3.56 6.25 11.48
N ASP A 83 4.09 6.02 10.30
CA ASP A 83 5.16 6.80 9.70
C ASP A 83 4.71 8.00 8.85
N ASP A 84 3.48 8.49 9.02
CA ASP A 84 3.06 9.75 8.41
C ASP A 84 2.07 10.51 9.30
N SER A 85 1.75 11.73 8.93
CA SER A 85 0.78 12.59 9.65
C SER A 85 -0.66 12.09 9.57
N HIS A 86 -0.95 11.24 8.61
CA HIS A 86 -2.19 10.46 8.44
C HIS A 86 -1.96 9.38 7.39
N PHE A 87 -2.82 8.36 7.37
CA PHE A 87 -2.81 7.35 6.32
C PHE A 87 -3.37 7.91 4.97
N PRO A 88 -3.05 7.32 3.81
CA PRO A 88 -2.00 6.33 3.59
C PRO A 88 -0.59 6.93 3.66
N THR A 89 0.40 6.11 3.99
CA THR A 89 1.82 6.51 4.02
C THR A 89 2.28 7.08 2.69
N GLY A 90 2.83 8.31 2.68
CA GLY A 90 3.42 8.89 1.47
C GLY A 90 3.25 10.39 1.31
N PHE A 91 2.54 11.06 2.21
CA PHE A 91 2.42 12.53 2.24
C PHE A 91 3.65 13.20 2.86
N CYS A 92 4.51 12.42 3.54
CA CYS A 92 5.76 12.90 4.13
C CYS A 92 5.53 14.07 5.10
N ASN A 93 4.48 14.02 5.93
CA ASN A 93 4.09 15.11 6.83
C ASN A 93 4.01 16.48 6.12
N GLY A 94 3.52 16.51 4.87
CA GLY A 94 3.41 17.75 4.08
C GLY A 94 4.72 18.31 3.52
N ALA A 95 5.88 17.69 3.77
CA ALA A 95 7.18 18.19 3.31
C ALA A 95 7.30 18.28 1.77
N LEU A 96 6.44 17.57 1.04
CA LEU A 96 6.40 17.61 -0.42
C LEU A 96 5.67 18.83 -0.98
N GLU A 97 4.83 19.51 -0.21
CA GLU A 97 4.06 20.65 -0.68
C GLU A 97 4.95 21.83 -1.09
N GLN A 98 6.02 22.05 -0.34
CA GLN A 98 7.00 23.11 -0.58
C GLN A 98 8.34 22.59 -1.12
N GLY A 99 8.45 21.28 -1.31
CA GLY A 99 9.64 20.62 -1.79
C GLY A 99 9.84 20.76 -3.32
N PRO A 100 10.99 20.29 -3.84
CA PRO A 100 11.23 20.26 -5.28
C PRO A 100 10.19 19.43 -6.01
N VAL A 101 9.62 19.97 -7.10
CA VAL A 101 8.59 19.31 -7.93
C VAL A 101 9.04 17.93 -8.42
N LYS A 102 10.35 17.74 -8.65
CA LYS A 102 10.91 16.44 -9.08
C LYS A 102 10.65 15.30 -8.10
N ASN A 103 10.44 15.60 -6.81
CA ASN A 103 10.18 14.60 -5.78
C ASN A 103 8.70 14.18 -5.69
N LEU A 104 7.81 14.85 -6.43
CA LEU A 104 6.41 14.49 -6.48
C LEU A 104 6.18 13.33 -7.46
N ARG A 105 5.13 12.55 -7.21
CA ARG A 105 4.76 11.46 -8.11
C ARG A 105 4.55 11.94 -9.54
N GLN A 106 4.85 11.07 -10.47
CA GLN A 106 4.82 11.31 -11.90
C GLN A 106 4.13 10.14 -12.58
N PHE A 107 3.47 10.41 -13.67
CA PHE A 107 2.69 9.44 -14.42
C PHE A 107 2.98 9.52 -15.91
N ILE A 108 2.69 8.42 -16.62
CA ILE A 108 2.56 8.40 -18.07
C ILE A 108 1.11 8.18 -18.45
N THR A 109 0.75 8.70 -19.62
CA THR A 109 -0.53 8.43 -20.28
C THR A 109 -0.33 8.41 -21.80
N CYS A 110 -1.17 7.67 -22.50
CA CYS A 110 -1.18 7.62 -23.96
C CYS A 110 -2.56 8.04 -24.49
N GLN A 111 -2.58 9.13 -25.22
CA GLN A 111 -3.77 9.64 -25.87
C GLN A 111 -3.92 9.02 -27.27
N PHE A 112 -4.99 8.29 -27.51
CA PHE A 112 -5.36 7.93 -28.88
C PHE A 112 -5.74 9.18 -29.68
N ILE A 113 -5.16 9.32 -30.88
CA ILE A 113 -5.40 10.47 -31.76
C ILE A 113 -6.41 10.08 -32.84
N GLN A 114 -6.04 9.13 -33.70
CA GLN A 114 -6.88 8.66 -34.80
C GLN A 114 -6.36 7.35 -35.40
N GLU A 115 -7.20 6.73 -36.24
CA GLU A 115 -6.79 5.67 -37.15
C GLU A 115 -6.32 6.26 -38.48
N VAL A 116 -5.37 5.57 -39.13
CA VAL A 116 -4.79 5.96 -40.42
C VAL A 116 -4.71 4.69 -41.30
N ARG A 117 -5.09 4.81 -42.56
CA ARG A 117 -5.03 3.71 -43.52
C ARG A 117 -3.79 3.78 -44.39
N GLU A 118 -3.50 2.68 -45.04
CA GLU A 118 -2.42 2.57 -46.02
C GLU A 118 -2.43 3.73 -47.03
N ASN A 119 -1.26 4.33 -47.28
CA ASN A 119 -1.04 5.47 -48.15
C ASN A 119 -1.76 6.77 -47.75
N GLU A 120 -2.24 6.89 -46.54
CA GLU A 120 -2.67 8.17 -45.97
C GLU A 120 -1.51 8.88 -45.26
N GLU A 121 -1.43 10.18 -45.45
CA GLU A 121 -0.51 11.02 -44.70
C GLU A 121 -1.17 11.53 -43.42
N ILE A 122 -0.44 11.49 -42.31
CA ILE A 122 -0.81 12.20 -41.10
C ILE A 122 0.21 13.29 -40.83
N VAL A 123 -0.28 14.49 -40.46
CA VAL A 123 0.52 15.62 -40.01
C VAL A 123 0.10 15.94 -38.58
N LEU A 124 1.04 15.86 -37.63
CA LEU A 124 0.80 16.09 -36.22
C LEU A 124 1.49 17.40 -35.81
N GLU A 125 0.69 18.37 -35.35
CA GLU A 125 1.20 19.62 -34.78
C GLU A 125 1.67 19.37 -33.34
N THR A 126 2.97 19.40 -33.07
CA THR A 126 3.57 19.06 -31.78
C THR A 126 3.04 19.91 -30.65
N ASP A 127 2.85 21.21 -30.87
CA ASP A 127 2.33 22.14 -29.85
C ASP A 127 0.91 21.80 -29.38
N ARG A 128 0.09 21.20 -30.23
CA ARG A 128 -1.26 20.73 -29.88
C ARG A 128 -1.25 19.60 -28.83
N TYR A 129 -0.19 18.85 -28.79
CA TYR A 129 0.00 17.69 -27.91
C TYR A 129 1.07 17.95 -26.84
N ARG A 130 1.43 19.22 -26.58
CA ARG A 130 2.44 19.57 -25.58
C ARG A 130 2.07 19.08 -24.19
N ASN A 131 0.82 19.31 -23.79
CA ASN A 131 0.29 18.92 -22.47
C ASN A 131 -0.46 17.60 -22.56
N ALA A 132 -0.42 16.83 -21.48
CA ALA A 132 -1.22 15.64 -21.33
C ALA A 132 -2.73 16.00 -21.29
N PRO A 133 -3.62 15.09 -21.73
CA PRO A 133 -5.06 15.31 -21.61
C PRO A 133 -5.45 15.56 -20.16
N SER A 134 -6.34 16.50 -19.91
CA SER A 134 -6.91 16.74 -18.57
C SER A 134 -7.79 15.57 -18.14
N VAL A 135 -7.78 15.27 -16.85
CA VAL A 135 -8.72 14.31 -16.24
C VAL A 135 -9.74 15.06 -15.42
N GLU A 136 -11.01 14.76 -15.62
CA GLU A 136 -12.05 15.24 -14.74
C GLU A 136 -12.12 14.39 -13.48
N LEU A 137 -11.93 15.02 -12.34
CA LEU A 137 -12.14 14.40 -11.05
C LEU A 137 -13.63 14.14 -10.82
N THR A 138 -13.95 13.02 -10.21
CA THR A 138 -15.32 12.69 -9.81
C THR A 138 -15.86 13.68 -8.76
N PRO A 139 -17.18 13.77 -8.56
CA PRO A 139 -17.74 14.60 -7.50
C PRO A 139 -17.25 14.22 -6.09
N VAL A 140 -16.91 12.95 -5.86
CA VAL A 140 -16.38 12.46 -4.57
C VAL A 140 -14.96 12.99 -4.36
N GLU A 141 -14.10 12.85 -5.36
CA GLU A 141 -12.73 13.37 -5.32
C GLU A 141 -12.69 14.90 -5.15
N LYS A 142 -13.55 15.61 -5.90
CA LYS A 142 -13.68 17.08 -5.77
C LYS A 142 -14.07 17.54 -4.36
N ARG A 143 -14.80 16.73 -3.59
CA ARG A 143 -15.17 17.06 -2.20
C ARG A 143 -14.01 16.95 -1.22
N LYS A 144 -13.08 16.04 -1.49
CA LYS A 144 -11.90 15.80 -0.63
C LYS A 144 -10.80 16.84 -0.84
N ILE A 145 -10.75 17.47 -2.01
CA ILE A 145 -9.64 18.34 -2.41
C ILE A 145 -10.04 19.81 -2.29
N LYS A 146 -9.38 20.55 -1.39
CA LYS A 146 -9.60 21.99 -1.25
C LYS A 146 -8.94 22.79 -2.39
N VAL A 147 -7.73 22.41 -2.80
CA VAL A 147 -6.98 23.05 -3.88
C VAL A 147 -6.22 21.97 -4.64
N LEU A 148 -6.51 21.83 -5.93
CA LEU A 148 -5.79 20.91 -6.80
C LEU A 148 -4.56 21.63 -7.37
N ARG A 149 -3.38 21.18 -6.99
CA ARG A 149 -2.11 21.71 -7.53
C ARG A 149 -1.97 21.36 -9.01
N THR A 150 -1.47 22.30 -9.81
CA THR A 150 -1.16 22.13 -11.23
C THR A 150 0.34 22.35 -11.47
N PHE A 151 0.88 21.67 -12.48
CA PHE A 151 2.29 21.70 -12.83
C PHE A 151 2.44 22.03 -14.31
N ASP A 152 3.49 22.77 -14.66
CA ASP A 152 3.82 23.19 -16.04
C ASP A 152 4.94 22.31 -16.64
N ASP A 153 5.19 21.12 -16.09
CA ASP A 153 6.26 20.20 -16.47
C ASP A 153 5.79 19.00 -17.31
N ASP A 154 4.58 19.08 -17.87
CA ASP A 154 4.09 18.10 -18.82
C ASP A 154 5.06 17.97 -20.02
N LYS A 155 5.31 16.74 -20.43
CA LYS A 155 6.22 16.48 -21.55
C LYS A 155 5.64 15.46 -22.53
N LEU A 156 5.52 15.87 -23.78
CA LEU A 156 5.33 14.94 -24.88
C LEU A 156 6.60 14.12 -25.08
N LEU A 157 6.50 12.80 -24.85
CA LEU A 157 7.61 11.85 -25.08
C LEU A 157 7.77 11.51 -26.56
N GLY A 158 6.67 11.57 -27.31
CA GLY A 158 6.62 11.34 -28.74
C GLY A 158 5.29 10.72 -29.18
N PHE A 159 5.24 10.43 -30.49
CA PHE A 159 4.09 9.76 -31.05
C PHE A 159 4.45 8.32 -31.43
N ALA A 160 3.45 7.44 -31.37
CA ALA A 160 3.57 6.05 -31.77
C ALA A 160 2.52 5.70 -32.82
N ALA A 161 2.95 5.09 -33.93
CA ALA A 161 2.06 4.46 -34.88
C ALA A 161 2.09 2.94 -34.63
N VAL A 162 0.97 2.39 -34.17
CA VAL A 162 0.79 0.99 -33.79
C VAL A 162 -0.06 0.30 -34.86
N PRO A 163 0.43 -0.80 -35.49
CA PRO A 163 -0.37 -1.52 -36.49
C PRO A 163 -1.60 -2.15 -35.83
N LYS A 164 -2.76 -2.00 -36.44
CA LYS A 164 -4.04 -2.54 -35.92
C LYS A 164 -4.13 -4.06 -36.03
N ASN A 165 -3.45 -4.65 -37.00
CA ASN A 165 -3.39 -6.09 -37.23
C ASN A 165 -1.94 -6.56 -37.37
N GLY A 166 -1.67 -7.80 -36.95
CA GLY A 166 -0.33 -8.39 -37.07
C GLY A 166 0.73 -7.64 -36.26
N LEU A 167 0.41 -7.33 -35.01
CA LEU A 167 1.28 -6.62 -34.10
C LEU A 167 2.60 -7.38 -33.89
N LYS A 168 3.70 -6.71 -34.20
CA LYS A 168 5.06 -7.09 -33.83
C LYS A 168 5.78 -5.84 -33.37
N LYS A 169 6.59 -5.94 -32.32
CA LYS A 169 7.33 -4.79 -31.74
C LYS A 169 8.16 -4.05 -32.81
N GLU A 170 8.79 -4.80 -33.72
CA GLU A 170 9.58 -4.22 -34.81
C GLU A 170 8.78 -3.37 -35.79
N ASN A 171 7.48 -3.60 -35.90
CA ASN A 171 6.60 -2.87 -36.82
C ASN A 171 6.06 -1.56 -36.24
N ILE A 172 6.14 -1.37 -34.91
CA ILE A 172 5.69 -0.14 -34.27
C ILE A 172 6.65 0.99 -34.61
N VAL A 173 6.10 2.08 -35.13
CA VAL A 173 6.90 3.24 -35.58
C VAL A 173 6.92 4.31 -34.49
N PHE A 174 8.11 4.79 -34.17
CA PHE A 174 8.29 5.97 -33.35
C PHE A 174 8.34 7.23 -34.21
N LEU A 175 7.46 8.17 -33.92
CA LEU A 175 7.41 9.47 -34.60
C LEU A 175 7.91 10.51 -33.59
N LYS A 176 9.18 10.90 -33.76
CA LYS A 176 9.89 11.77 -32.83
C LYS A 176 9.45 13.22 -33.00
N PRO A 177 9.09 13.94 -31.94
CA PRO A 177 8.69 15.36 -32.02
C PRO A 177 9.92 16.28 -32.05
N GLU A 178 10.65 16.32 -33.17
CA GLU A 178 11.85 17.17 -33.33
C GLU A 178 11.50 18.58 -33.81
N ASP A 179 10.38 18.73 -34.54
CA ASP A 179 9.92 20.00 -35.12
C ASP A 179 8.51 20.34 -34.64
N SER A 180 7.99 21.51 -35.02
CA SER A 180 6.62 21.94 -34.75
C SER A 180 5.56 21.02 -35.36
N THR A 181 5.94 20.26 -36.39
CA THR A 181 5.07 19.27 -37.05
C THR A 181 5.82 17.98 -37.31
N VAL A 182 5.12 16.86 -37.20
CA VAL A 182 5.61 15.52 -37.55
C VAL A 182 4.73 14.96 -38.64
N SER A 183 5.30 14.71 -39.83
CA SER A 183 4.58 14.07 -40.94
C SER A 183 4.97 12.59 -41.08
N TRP A 184 3.99 11.75 -41.35
CA TRP A 184 4.22 10.33 -41.59
C TRP A 184 3.21 9.75 -42.58
N TRP A 185 3.70 9.00 -43.54
CA TRP A 185 2.90 8.24 -44.50
C TRP A 185 2.69 6.81 -44.01
N ALA A 186 1.42 6.41 -43.83
CA ALA A 186 1.08 5.09 -43.35
C ALA A 186 1.51 4.00 -44.32
N LYS A 187 2.25 3.03 -43.78
CA LYS A 187 2.65 1.82 -44.51
C LYS A 187 1.46 0.91 -44.71
N LYS A 188 1.69 -0.22 -45.38
CA LYS A 188 0.65 -1.23 -45.63
C LYS A 188 -0.14 -1.57 -44.34
N GLY A 189 -1.48 -1.54 -44.44
CA GLY A 189 -2.38 -1.89 -43.36
C GLY A 189 -3.08 -0.70 -42.71
N GLU A 190 -3.69 -0.93 -41.56
CA GLU A 190 -4.35 0.08 -40.72
C GLU A 190 -3.55 0.31 -39.46
N TRP A 191 -3.51 1.57 -38.99
CA TRP A 191 -2.67 2.02 -37.90
C TRP A 191 -3.47 2.86 -36.91
N LYS A 192 -3.13 2.72 -35.63
CA LYS A 192 -3.59 3.61 -34.55
C LYS A 192 -2.46 4.56 -34.18
N ILE A 193 -2.75 5.84 -34.06
CA ILE A 193 -1.78 6.87 -33.69
C ILE A 193 -2.02 7.33 -32.28
N TYR A 194 -0.95 7.40 -31.48
CA TYR A 194 -0.97 7.79 -30.08
C TYR A 194 0.03 8.91 -29.81
N ALA A 195 -0.35 9.83 -28.89
CA ALA A 195 0.58 10.75 -28.23
C ALA A 195 0.88 10.24 -26.84
N CYS A 196 2.15 10.07 -26.50
CA CYS A 196 2.61 9.55 -25.21
C CYS A 196 3.15 10.70 -24.35
N HIS A 197 2.65 10.86 -23.14
CA HIS A 197 2.99 11.98 -22.26
C HIS A 197 3.52 11.51 -20.92
N LYS A 198 4.44 12.32 -20.38
CA LYS A 198 4.85 12.31 -18.99
C LYS A 198 4.24 13.53 -18.31
N THR A 199 3.58 13.35 -17.13
CA THR A 199 2.82 14.40 -16.46
C THR A 199 2.76 14.17 -14.94
N ARG A 200 2.51 15.25 -14.17
CA ARG A 200 2.12 15.19 -12.75
C ARG A 200 0.66 15.60 -12.54
N ASN A 201 -0.02 16.01 -13.60
CA ASN A 201 -1.37 16.57 -13.56
C ASN A 201 -2.46 15.49 -13.61
N ARG A 202 -2.27 14.38 -12.87
CA ARG A 202 -3.21 13.25 -12.83
C ARG A 202 -3.72 13.05 -11.40
N GLY A 203 -4.98 12.63 -11.28
CA GLY A 203 -5.62 12.28 -10.02
C GLY A 203 -5.60 13.32 -8.91
N PRO A 204 -6.12 12.98 -7.72
CA PRO A 204 -6.26 13.91 -6.60
C PRO A 204 -4.98 14.09 -5.75
N HIS A 205 -4.21 13.03 -5.49
CA HIS A 205 -3.06 13.05 -4.57
C HIS A 205 -1.78 13.53 -5.26
N ARG A 206 -1.74 14.82 -5.66
CA ARG A 206 -0.59 15.38 -6.39
C ARG A 206 0.59 15.79 -5.53
N ASN A 207 0.39 15.93 -4.22
CA ASN A 207 1.44 16.24 -3.23
C ASN A 207 1.89 14.97 -2.48
N TYR A 208 2.08 13.89 -3.19
CA TYR A 208 2.43 12.59 -2.62
C TYR A 208 3.78 12.12 -3.18
N MET A 209 4.53 11.32 -2.43
CA MET A 209 5.84 10.87 -2.84
C MET A 209 5.80 9.95 -4.06
N ASN A 210 6.88 9.97 -4.84
CA ASN A 210 7.09 9.04 -5.92
C ASN A 210 7.90 7.83 -5.44
N MET A 211 7.24 6.71 -5.21
CA MET A 211 7.89 5.49 -4.67
C MET A 211 8.85 4.82 -5.68
N LEU A 212 8.86 5.27 -6.93
CA LEU A 212 9.82 4.84 -7.95
C LEU A 212 11.12 5.66 -7.94
N ASP A 213 11.22 6.67 -7.07
CA ASP A 213 12.35 7.60 -6.99
C ASP A 213 12.98 7.60 -5.59
N GLN A 214 14.29 7.37 -5.53
CA GLN A 214 15.01 7.25 -4.26
C GLN A 214 15.02 8.56 -3.45
N GLU A 215 15.20 9.72 -4.10
CA GLU A 215 15.19 11.01 -3.41
C GLU A 215 13.81 11.35 -2.87
N SER A 216 12.77 10.99 -3.61
CA SER A 216 11.39 11.19 -3.17
C SER A 216 11.08 10.39 -1.90
N CYS A 217 11.40 9.09 -1.88
CA CYS A 217 11.22 8.25 -0.70
C CYS A 217 12.08 8.72 0.49
N ARG A 218 13.26 9.28 0.24
CA ARG A 218 14.09 9.88 1.29
C ARG A 218 13.38 11.04 1.99
N ARG A 219 12.43 11.74 1.35
CA ARG A 219 11.68 12.83 1.98
C ARG A 219 10.83 12.34 3.16
N LEU A 220 10.26 11.15 3.08
CA LEU A 220 9.55 10.56 4.21
C LEU A 220 10.50 10.33 5.39
N ILE A 221 11.68 9.77 5.12
CA ILE A 221 12.70 9.54 6.15
C ILE A 221 13.11 10.88 6.77
N ASP A 222 13.43 11.89 5.97
CA ASP A 222 13.86 13.20 6.45
C ASP A 222 12.77 13.93 7.26
N ALA A 223 11.50 13.77 6.89
CA ALA A 223 10.40 14.50 7.53
C ALA A 223 9.85 13.82 8.79
N VAL A 224 9.99 12.50 8.90
CA VAL A 224 9.39 11.71 9.99
C VAL A 224 10.43 10.95 10.79
N TYR A 225 11.21 10.10 10.17
CA TYR A 225 12.11 9.18 10.85
C TYR A 225 13.30 9.90 11.51
N GLU A 226 13.97 10.78 10.79
CA GLU A 226 15.12 11.55 11.32
C GLU A 226 14.73 12.45 12.52
N PRO A 227 13.60 13.19 12.50
CA PRO A 227 13.18 13.98 13.66
C PRO A 227 12.90 13.12 14.91
N HIS A 228 12.26 11.95 14.74
CA HIS A 228 12.04 11.02 15.84
C HIS A 228 13.36 10.46 16.38
N TYR A 229 14.28 10.06 15.49
CA TYR A 229 15.60 9.59 15.90
C TYR A 229 16.42 10.67 16.60
N ALA A 230 16.46 11.87 16.05
CA ALA A 230 17.21 12.97 16.64
C ALA A 230 16.80 13.25 18.10
N ARG A 231 15.50 13.09 18.40
CA ARG A 231 14.95 13.32 19.73
C ARG A 231 15.03 12.10 20.64
N TYR A 232 14.78 10.91 20.13
CA TYR A 232 14.57 9.70 20.93
C TYR A 232 15.57 8.57 20.67
N LYS A 233 16.74 8.85 20.10
CA LYS A 233 17.74 7.82 19.75
C LYS A 233 18.07 6.84 20.88
N HIS A 234 18.00 7.28 22.15
CA HIS A 234 18.23 6.45 23.32
C HIS A 234 17.07 5.50 23.66
N GLU A 235 15.89 5.73 23.10
CA GLU A 235 14.72 4.87 23.23
C GLU A 235 14.61 3.85 22.08
N PHE A 236 15.34 4.09 20.98
CA PHE A 236 15.31 3.21 19.82
C PHE A 236 15.83 1.81 20.17
N GLY A 237 15.07 0.77 19.78
CA GLY A 237 15.36 -0.62 20.11
C GLY A 237 15.05 -1.00 21.57
N THR A 238 14.82 -0.03 22.45
CA THR A 238 14.44 -0.26 23.86
C THR A 238 12.94 -0.11 24.07
N ILE A 239 12.41 1.10 24.08
CA ILE A 239 10.97 1.38 24.17
C ILE A 239 10.36 1.55 22.76
N ILE A 240 10.96 2.37 21.91
CA ILE A 240 10.53 2.49 20.51
C ILE A 240 10.99 1.25 19.76
N ALA A 241 10.01 0.44 19.33
CA ALA A 241 10.25 -0.82 18.63
C ALA A 241 10.49 -0.59 17.13
N GLY A 242 9.80 0.36 16.53
CA GLY A 242 9.92 0.64 15.10
C GLY A 242 8.84 1.53 14.52
N PHE A 243 8.75 1.50 13.21
CA PHE A 243 7.79 2.26 12.43
C PHE A 243 6.86 1.36 11.64
N PHE A 244 5.68 1.88 11.38
CA PHE A 244 4.59 1.22 10.66
C PHE A 244 4.19 2.04 9.46
N SER A 245 4.23 1.47 8.25
CA SER A 245 3.68 2.08 7.03
C SER A 245 2.30 1.49 6.74
N ASP A 246 1.34 2.38 6.54
CA ASP A 246 -0.07 2.06 6.35
C ASP A 246 -0.48 2.31 4.89
N GLU A 247 -0.93 1.28 4.19
CA GLU A 247 -1.46 1.28 2.82
C GLU A 247 -0.73 2.21 1.82
N PRO A 248 0.61 2.17 1.70
CA PRO A 248 1.30 2.99 0.70
C PRO A 248 0.82 2.64 -0.71
N GLU A 249 0.62 3.65 -1.57
CA GLU A 249 0.01 3.49 -2.88
C GLU A 249 0.83 4.07 -4.04
N LEU A 250 0.80 3.41 -5.19
CA LEU A 250 1.38 3.93 -6.44
C LEU A 250 0.40 4.83 -7.20
N GLY A 251 -0.89 4.58 -7.04
CA GLY A 251 -1.97 5.36 -7.66
C GLY A 251 -2.19 6.72 -7.00
N ASN A 252 -3.35 7.29 -7.20
CA ASN A 252 -3.62 8.67 -6.79
C ASN A 252 -4.57 8.82 -5.58
N ASP A 253 -5.19 7.77 -5.15
CA ASP A 253 -6.12 7.64 -4.02
C ASP A 253 -6.67 6.22 -4.07
N HIS A 254 -6.84 5.53 -2.95
CA HIS A 254 -7.31 4.15 -2.99
C HIS A 254 -8.75 3.99 -3.54
N LEU A 255 -9.52 5.06 -3.63
CA LEU A 255 -10.79 5.08 -4.37
C LEU A 255 -10.63 5.51 -5.84
N TYR A 256 -9.46 6.00 -6.23
CA TYR A 256 -9.15 6.38 -7.59
C TYR A 256 -8.69 5.14 -8.37
N GLU A 257 -9.42 4.84 -9.44
CA GLU A 257 -9.10 3.69 -10.30
C GLU A 257 -9.04 2.32 -9.59
N ILE A 258 -9.70 2.21 -8.43
CA ILE A 258 -9.76 0.96 -7.69
C ILE A 258 -10.33 -0.17 -8.54
N GLY A 259 -9.73 -1.33 -8.47
CA GLY A 259 -10.16 -2.50 -9.22
C GLY A 259 -9.81 -2.49 -10.71
N LYS A 260 -9.31 -1.37 -11.26
CA LYS A 260 -8.93 -1.30 -12.67
C LYS A 260 -7.67 -2.11 -12.97
N LYS A 261 -7.68 -2.76 -14.13
CA LYS A 261 -6.49 -3.41 -14.71
C LYS A 261 -5.60 -2.36 -15.37
N ILE A 262 -4.36 -2.74 -15.68
CA ILE A 262 -3.38 -1.82 -16.31
C ILE A 262 -3.93 -1.15 -17.57
N GLU A 263 -4.67 -1.88 -18.41
CA GLU A 263 -5.24 -1.36 -19.66
C GLU A 263 -6.52 -0.51 -19.46
N GLU A 264 -7.02 -0.44 -18.24
CA GLU A 264 -8.22 0.32 -17.88
C GLU A 264 -7.87 1.62 -17.14
N MET A 265 -6.61 1.74 -16.69
CA MET A 265 -6.10 2.90 -15.99
C MET A 265 -6.04 4.13 -16.89
N ASP A 266 -6.34 5.31 -16.38
CA ASP A 266 -6.18 6.58 -17.10
C ASP A 266 -4.71 7.03 -17.15
N ASP A 267 -3.91 6.57 -16.21
CA ASP A 267 -2.49 6.85 -16.12
C ASP A 267 -1.75 5.70 -15.39
N LEU A 268 -0.44 5.67 -15.55
CA LEU A 268 0.40 4.67 -14.93
C LEU A 268 1.60 5.32 -14.24
N PRO A 269 2.08 4.80 -13.10
CA PRO A 269 3.21 5.35 -12.34
C PRO A 269 4.47 5.52 -13.17
N TRP A 270 5.19 6.62 -12.96
CA TRP A 270 6.42 6.95 -13.67
C TRP A 270 7.47 7.62 -12.78
N SER A 271 8.74 7.51 -13.20
CA SER A 271 9.85 8.29 -12.67
C SER A 271 10.94 8.45 -13.71
N ASP A 272 11.84 9.40 -13.52
CA ASP A 272 13.01 9.53 -14.38
C ASP A 272 13.94 8.31 -14.26
N GLU A 273 14.03 7.66 -13.09
CA GLU A 273 14.77 6.41 -12.91
C GLU A 273 14.15 5.27 -13.73
N LEU A 274 12.80 5.15 -13.75
CA LEU A 274 12.11 4.18 -14.59
C LEU A 274 12.34 4.45 -16.08
N GLU A 275 12.32 5.73 -16.49
CA GLU A 275 12.59 6.13 -17.87
C GLU A 275 13.99 5.63 -18.33
N GLU A 276 15.00 5.80 -17.50
CA GLU A 276 16.37 5.34 -17.81
C GLU A 276 16.47 3.79 -17.86
N VAL A 277 15.72 3.09 -17.00
CA VAL A 277 15.68 1.62 -17.04
C VAL A 277 15.00 1.13 -18.33
N LEU A 278 13.90 1.76 -18.73
CA LEU A 278 13.18 1.44 -19.97
C LEU A 278 14.00 1.76 -21.23
N LYS A 279 14.74 2.89 -21.25
CA LYS A 279 15.68 3.18 -22.33
C LYS A 279 16.73 2.08 -22.51
N ARG A 280 17.29 1.58 -21.41
CA ARG A 280 18.24 0.46 -21.47
C ARG A 280 17.60 -0.83 -21.97
N ARG A 281 16.34 -1.08 -21.63
CA ARG A 281 15.61 -2.32 -21.99
C ARG A 281 15.03 -2.30 -23.39
N TRP A 282 14.41 -1.17 -23.77
CA TRP A 282 13.64 -1.02 -25.01
C TRP A 282 14.32 -0.12 -26.06
N GLY A 283 15.46 0.51 -25.72
CA GLY A 283 16.19 1.47 -26.55
C GLY A 283 15.65 2.90 -26.45
N GLU A 284 16.35 3.84 -27.07
CA GLU A 284 16.03 5.29 -27.03
C GLU A 284 14.61 5.61 -27.54
N ASN A 285 14.10 4.82 -28.47
CA ASN A 285 12.77 4.97 -29.05
C ASN A 285 11.69 4.22 -28.24
N PHE A 286 11.93 4.00 -26.96
CA PHE A 286 11.01 3.27 -26.06
C PHE A 286 9.58 3.82 -26.02
N PRO A 287 9.31 5.15 -26.22
CA PRO A 287 7.93 5.66 -26.10
C PRO A 287 6.97 5.00 -27.09
N ARG A 288 7.47 4.48 -28.21
CA ARG A 288 6.63 3.75 -29.19
C ARG A 288 5.93 2.51 -28.61
N PHE A 289 6.46 1.93 -27.52
CA PHE A 289 5.89 0.74 -26.90
C PHE A 289 4.86 1.07 -25.81
N LEU A 290 4.81 2.30 -25.32
CA LEU A 290 3.92 2.69 -24.22
C LEU A 290 2.44 2.45 -24.53
N PRO A 291 1.91 2.69 -25.76
CA PRO A 291 0.51 2.40 -26.06
C PRO A 291 0.09 0.95 -25.81
N LEU A 292 1.03 -0.01 -25.88
CA LEU A 292 0.74 -1.42 -25.62
C LEU A 292 0.33 -1.70 -24.16
N LEU A 293 0.61 -0.79 -23.24
CA LEU A 293 0.13 -0.89 -21.87
C LEU A 293 -1.40 -0.77 -21.79
N TRP A 294 -2.02 0.00 -22.69
CA TRP A 294 -3.47 0.26 -22.74
C TRP A 294 -4.21 -0.50 -23.83
N GLU A 295 -3.50 -1.08 -24.79
CA GLU A 295 -4.15 -1.72 -25.94
C GLU A 295 -4.89 -3.00 -25.53
N LYS A 296 -6.22 -3.03 -25.73
CA LYS A 296 -7.10 -4.14 -25.32
C LYS A 296 -7.27 -5.23 -26.37
N GLU A 297 -7.23 -4.85 -27.65
CA GLU A 297 -7.64 -5.69 -28.77
C GLU A 297 -6.67 -6.81 -29.16
N PHE A 298 -5.53 -6.91 -28.50
CA PHE A 298 -4.49 -7.87 -28.87
C PHE A 298 -4.23 -8.86 -27.73
N GLU A 299 -4.71 -10.08 -27.88
CA GLU A 299 -4.16 -11.25 -27.19
C GLU A 299 -2.80 -11.56 -27.83
N ASP A 300 -1.74 -10.85 -27.43
CA ASP A 300 -0.45 -11.02 -28.07
C ASP A 300 0.68 -11.10 -27.03
N GLN A 301 1.58 -12.06 -27.25
CA GLN A 301 2.79 -12.23 -26.46
C GLN A 301 3.64 -10.94 -26.42
N GLU A 302 3.59 -10.14 -27.47
CA GLU A 302 4.31 -8.87 -27.55
C GLU A 302 3.79 -7.83 -26.54
N LYS A 303 2.47 -7.69 -26.45
CA LYS A 303 1.80 -6.82 -25.48
C LYS A 303 2.06 -7.32 -24.05
N ALA A 304 1.86 -8.61 -23.80
CA ALA A 304 2.12 -9.23 -22.52
C ALA A 304 3.59 -8.99 -22.08
N ALA A 305 4.56 -9.12 -22.99
CA ALA A 305 5.96 -8.87 -22.69
C ALA A 305 6.24 -7.40 -22.35
N VAL A 306 5.57 -6.43 -22.97
CA VAL A 306 5.72 -5.01 -22.64
C VAL A 306 5.14 -4.71 -21.28
N ARG A 307 3.94 -5.21 -20.96
CA ARG A 307 3.30 -5.05 -19.65
C ARG A 307 4.12 -5.70 -18.54
N TYR A 308 4.61 -6.91 -18.77
CA TYR A 308 5.50 -7.59 -17.82
C TYR A 308 6.78 -6.79 -17.57
N ASP A 309 7.49 -6.38 -18.63
CA ASP A 309 8.72 -5.59 -18.51
C ASP A 309 8.45 -4.30 -17.69
N TYR A 310 7.39 -3.55 -18.01
CA TYR A 310 7.01 -2.34 -17.31
C TYR A 310 6.74 -2.59 -15.82
N MET A 311 5.81 -3.50 -15.49
CA MET A 311 5.44 -3.79 -14.10
C MET A 311 6.58 -4.42 -13.30
N ASN A 312 7.40 -5.25 -13.94
CA ASN A 312 8.59 -5.82 -13.31
C ASN A 312 9.60 -4.73 -12.91
N MET A 313 9.77 -3.69 -13.72
CA MET A 313 10.64 -2.55 -13.41
C MET A 313 10.02 -1.65 -12.35
N VAL A 314 8.74 -1.30 -12.47
CA VAL A 314 7.99 -0.52 -11.47
C VAL A 314 8.12 -1.16 -10.09
N THR A 315 7.73 -2.42 -9.95
CA THR A 315 7.74 -3.11 -8.65
C THR A 315 9.16 -3.37 -8.11
N SER A 316 10.16 -3.49 -8.99
CA SER A 316 11.56 -3.58 -8.57
C SER A 316 12.09 -2.24 -8.03
N LEU A 317 11.67 -1.12 -8.61
CA LEU A 317 12.01 0.22 -8.11
C LEU A 317 11.30 0.51 -6.78
N VAL A 318 10.03 0.15 -6.62
CA VAL A 318 9.31 0.22 -5.34
C VAL A 318 10.06 -0.57 -4.26
N LYS A 319 10.42 -1.82 -4.57
CA LYS A 319 11.22 -2.64 -3.65
C LYS A 319 12.50 -1.92 -3.23
N LYS A 320 13.26 -1.40 -4.20
CA LYS A 320 14.57 -0.77 -3.96
C LYS A 320 14.45 0.58 -3.24
N ASN A 321 13.63 1.47 -3.80
CA ASN A 321 13.64 2.89 -3.44
C ASN A 321 12.73 3.21 -2.25
N PHE A 322 11.63 2.49 -2.08
CA PHE A 322 10.71 2.64 -0.96
C PHE A 322 10.98 1.61 0.13
N SER A 323 10.57 0.36 -0.09
CA SER A 323 10.50 -0.67 0.96
C SER A 323 11.86 -0.97 1.60
N MET A 324 12.89 -1.24 0.78
CA MET A 324 14.24 -1.55 1.27
C MET A 324 14.96 -0.33 1.85
N GLN A 325 14.75 0.87 1.28
CA GLN A 325 15.37 2.09 1.78
C GLN A 325 14.92 2.39 3.20
N ILE A 326 13.62 2.36 3.47
CA ILE A 326 13.06 2.58 4.81
C ILE A 326 13.51 1.47 5.76
N GLY A 327 13.35 0.21 5.36
CA GLY A 327 13.74 -0.90 6.21
C GLY A 327 15.23 -0.94 6.56
N ASN A 328 16.12 -0.54 5.63
CA ASN A 328 17.55 -0.43 5.91
C ASN A 328 17.83 0.69 6.92
N TRP A 329 17.20 1.86 6.73
CA TRP A 329 17.34 2.96 7.68
C TRP A 329 16.91 2.53 9.10
N CYS A 330 15.75 1.86 9.24
CA CYS A 330 15.27 1.37 10.53
C CYS A 330 16.28 0.43 11.19
N ARG A 331 16.78 -0.56 10.47
CA ARG A 331 17.76 -1.53 10.99
C ARG A 331 19.09 -0.88 11.36
N GLU A 332 19.57 0.10 10.58
CA GLU A 332 20.77 0.89 10.90
C GLU A 332 20.61 1.70 12.20
N HIS A 333 19.36 2.04 12.55
CA HIS A 333 19.03 2.78 13.77
C HIS A 333 18.50 1.87 14.90
N GLY A 334 18.60 0.54 14.75
CA GLY A 334 18.28 -0.43 15.79
C GLY A 334 16.79 -0.64 16.06
N VAL A 335 15.93 -0.28 15.12
CA VAL A 335 14.48 -0.48 15.17
C VAL A 335 13.98 -1.29 13.97
N GLU A 336 12.74 -1.77 14.04
CA GLU A 336 12.11 -2.56 12.97
C GLU A 336 11.21 -1.68 12.08
N TYR A 337 10.99 -2.15 10.87
CA TYR A 337 10.04 -1.59 9.90
C TYR A 337 8.96 -2.61 9.62
N ILE A 338 7.70 -2.22 9.80
CA ILE A 338 6.52 -3.07 9.56
C ILE A 338 5.43 -2.30 8.83
N GLY A 339 4.34 -2.95 8.51
CA GLY A 339 3.18 -2.37 7.85
C GLY A 339 2.50 -3.39 6.94
N HIS A 340 1.54 -2.93 6.17
CA HIS A 340 0.82 -3.73 5.17
C HIS A 340 0.55 -2.92 3.89
N LEU A 341 -0.03 -3.58 2.91
CA LEU A 341 -0.56 -2.97 1.68
C LEU A 341 -2.08 -3.10 1.74
N ILE A 342 -2.78 -2.33 0.92
CA ILE A 342 -4.19 -2.58 0.69
C ILE A 342 -4.36 -3.94 -0.02
N GLU A 343 -5.08 -4.85 0.59
CA GLU A 343 -5.30 -6.22 0.09
C GLU A 343 -6.68 -6.43 -0.51
N ASP A 344 -7.49 -5.40 -0.49
CA ASP A 344 -8.86 -5.44 -0.96
C ASP A 344 -8.99 -6.13 -2.31
N ASN A 345 -9.71 -7.23 -2.36
CA ASN A 345 -9.95 -8.03 -3.57
C ASN A 345 -8.70 -8.33 -4.39
N ASN A 346 -7.57 -8.65 -3.74
CA ASN A 346 -6.31 -8.93 -4.43
C ASN A 346 -5.72 -7.70 -5.16
N GLN A 347 -5.96 -6.48 -4.66
CA GLN A 347 -5.45 -5.24 -5.26
C GLN A 347 -3.93 -5.10 -5.17
N HIS A 348 -3.27 -5.84 -4.30
CA HIS A 348 -1.82 -5.75 -4.08
C HIS A 348 -0.96 -6.00 -5.34
N SER A 349 -1.50 -6.68 -6.36
CA SER A 349 -0.84 -6.86 -7.67
C SER A 349 -1.06 -5.70 -8.65
N ARG A 350 -1.81 -4.66 -8.25
CA ARG A 350 -2.21 -3.53 -9.09
C ARG A 350 -1.54 -2.24 -8.67
N THR A 351 -1.64 -1.21 -9.51
CA THR A 351 -1.01 0.09 -9.31
C THR A 351 -1.97 1.20 -8.95
N GLY A 352 -3.28 0.94 -8.96
CA GLY A 352 -4.30 1.95 -8.66
C GLY A 352 -4.27 2.38 -7.20
N CYS A 353 -4.27 1.44 -6.29
CA CYS A 353 -4.31 1.68 -4.84
C CYS A 353 -3.33 0.81 -4.04
N SER A 354 -2.36 0.17 -4.71
CA SER A 354 -1.35 -0.65 -4.04
C SER A 354 0.01 -0.55 -4.74
N LEU A 355 0.94 -1.44 -4.41
CA LEU A 355 2.34 -1.38 -4.87
C LEU A 355 2.67 -2.32 -6.04
N GLY A 356 1.65 -2.94 -6.63
CA GLY A 356 1.80 -3.78 -7.83
C GLY A 356 2.37 -5.17 -7.58
N HIS A 357 2.84 -5.49 -6.37
CA HIS A 357 3.35 -6.82 -6.02
C HIS A 357 3.52 -6.97 -4.52
N TYR A 358 2.77 -7.87 -3.89
CA TYR A 358 2.78 -8.08 -2.44
C TYR A 358 4.19 -8.32 -1.87
N TYR A 359 4.90 -9.33 -2.38
CA TYR A 359 6.22 -9.71 -1.87
C TYR A 359 7.29 -8.63 -2.07
N ARG A 360 7.22 -7.86 -3.15
CA ARG A 360 8.17 -6.78 -3.43
C ARG A 360 7.88 -5.54 -2.60
N GLY A 361 6.60 -5.20 -2.45
CA GLY A 361 6.16 -4.07 -1.63
C GLY A 361 6.60 -4.19 -0.18
N LEU A 362 6.56 -5.40 0.38
CA LEU A 362 6.94 -5.69 1.77
C LEU A 362 8.39 -6.16 1.95
N ALA A 363 9.23 -6.13 0.91
CA ALA A 363 10.57 -6.72 0.96
C ALA A 363 11.48 -6.14 2.05
N GLY A 364 11.35 -4.85 2.37
CA GLY A 364 12.15 -4.17 3.40
C GLY A 364 11.62 -4.32 4.83
N GLN A 365 10.39 -4.79 5.00
CA GLN A 365 9.75 -4.92 6.31
C GLN A 365 10.26 -6.11 7.10
N ASP A 366 10.25 -6.02 8.42
CA ASP A 366 10.72 -7.06 9.36
C ASP A 366 9.62 -8.06 9.74
N MET A 367 8.36 -7.79 9.39
CA MET A 367 7.22 -8.72 9.43
C MET A 367 6.49 -8.69 8.08
N ALA A 368 5.75 -9.75 7.77
CA ALA A 368 4.88 -9.77 6.61
C ALA A 368 3.47 -9.34 7.03
N GLY A 369 3.04 -8.16 6.62
CA GLY A 369 1.77 -7.58 7.04
C GLY A 369 0.62 -7.78 6.06
N ILE A 370 -0.58 -7.89 6.60
CA ILE A 370 -1.86 -7.84 5.92
C ILE A 370 -2.86 -7.03 6.75
N ASP A 371 -3.96 -6.68 6.12
CA ASP A 371 -5.11 -6.03 6.73
C ASP A 371 -6.36 -6.92 6.62
N ASP A 372 -7.26 -6.84 7.62
CA ASP A 372 -8.61 -7.41 7.62
C ASP A 372 -9.57 -6.40 8.25
N ILE A 373 -10.20 -5.61 7.40
CA ILE A 373 -11.01 -4.46 7.79
C ILE A 373 -12.39 -4.48 7.12
N GLY A 374 -13.36 -3.82 7.73
CA GLY A 374 -14.63 -3.49 7.08
C GLY A 374 -15.50 -4.68 6.67
N GLY A 375 -15.40 -5.81 7.38
CA GLY A 375 -16.22 -6.98 7.11
C GLY A 375 -15.75 -7.84 5.93
N GLN A 376 -14.46 -7.90 5.71
CA GLN A 376 -13.84 -8.76 4.68
C GLN A 376 -13.99 -10.24 5.04
N VAL A 377 -13.92 -10.59 6.32
CA VAL A 377 -14.07 -11.96 6.82
C VAL A 377 -15.27 -12.08 7.74
N PHE A 378 -16.21 -12.96 7.40
CA PHE A 378 -17.34 -13.33 8.25
C PHE A 378 -17.54 -14.85 8.27
N PRO A 379 -18.13 -15.41 9.34
CA PRO A 379 -18.52 -16.81 9.35
C PRO A 379 -19.47 -17.15 8.18
N TYR A 380 -19.17 -18.24 7.48
CA TYR A 380 -19.99 -18.75 6.35
C TYR A 380 -20.02 -17.85 5.09
N MET A 381 -19.00 -16.99 4.91
CA MET A 381 -18.90 -16.09 3.76
C MET A 381 -17.80 -16.54 2.78
N GLU A 382 -17.24 -17.74 2.95
CA GLU A 382 -16.11 -18.26 2.17
C GLU A 382 -16.36 -18.30 0.66
N ASP A 383 -17.61 -18.62 0.27
CA ASP A 383 -18.01 -18.78 -1.14
C ASP A 383 -18.86 -17.60 -1.63
N VAL A 384 -18.91 -16.50 -0.87
CA VAL A 384 -19.79 -15.37 -1.17
C VAL A 384 -19.00 -14.27 -1.89
N TYR A 385 -19.49 -13.84 -3.05
CA TYR A 385 -19.00 -12.68 -3.76
C TYR A 385 -20.03 -11.55 -3.69
N ILE A 386 -19.65 -10.44 -3.07
CA ILE A 386 -20.50 -9.25 -2.92
C ILE A 386 -20.01 -8.18 -3.88
N ARG A 387 -20.87 -7.83 -4.85
CA ARG A 387 -20.62 -6.66 -5.70
C ARG A 387 -21.03 -5.39 -4.99
N ASN A 388 -20.13 -4.43 -4.97
CA ASN A 388 -20.39 -3.10 -4.47
C ASN A 388 -20.29 -2.07 -5.61
N PRO A 389 -21.42 -1.58 -6.15
CA PRO A 389 -21.41 -0.62 -7.25
C PRO A 389 -20.74 0.73 -6.92
N GLU A 390 -20.61 1.06 -5.62
CA GLU A 390 -20.09 2.33 -5.14
C GLU A 390 -18.72 2.19 -4.44
N GLY A 391 -18.14 0.99 -4.43
CA GLY A 391 -16.92 0.72 -3.70
C GLY A 391 -16.22 -0.56 -4.14
N ILE A 392 -15.57 -1.21 -3.20
CA ILE A 392 -14.77 -2.40 -3.42
C ILE A 392 -15.65 -3.65 -3.35
N ASP A 393 -15.62 -4.49 -4.38
CA ASP A 393 -16.22 -5.81 -4.35
C ASP A 393 -15.55 -6.66 -3.25
N ARG A 394 -16.29 -7.58 -2.63
CA ARG A 394 -15.76 -8.50 -1.62
C ARG A 394 -15.78 -9.93 -2.13
N ASP A 395 -14.61 -10.54 -2.20
CA ASP A 395 -14.42 -11.92 -2.62
C ASP A 395 -14.10 -12.81 -1.40
N GLY A 396 -15.09 -13.56 -0.94
CA GLY A 396 -14.94 -14.43 0.21
C GLY A 396 -13.84 -15.48 0.02
N GLU A 397 -13.65 -16.02 -1.18
CA GLU A 397 -12.57 -16.99 -1.45
C GLU A 397 -11.18 -16.35 -1.22
N PHE A 398 -10.97 -15.13 -1.69
CA PHE A 398 -9.70 -14.41 -1.47
C PHE A 398 -9.45 -14.17 0.03
N TYR A 399 -10.40 -13.56 0.72
CA TYR A 399 -10.22 -13.19 2.12
C TYR A 399 -10.07 -14.41 3.04
N HIS A 400 -10.85 -15.47 2.79
CA HIS A 400 -10.82 -16.65 3.65
C HIS A 400 -9.66 -17.62 3.34
N TYR A 401 -9.19 -17.71 2.08
CA TYR A 401 -8.18 -18.70 1.72
C TYR A 401 -6.81 -18.12 1.39
N MET A 402 -6.74 -16.92 0.81
CA MET A 402 -5.49 -16.33 0.31
C MET A 402 -4.86 -15.34 1.28
N LEU A 403 -5.62 -14.36 1.80
CA LEU A 403 -5.09 -13.22 2.54
C LEU A 403 -4.13 -13.63 3.67
N GLY A 404 -4.59 -14.45 4.61
CA GLY A 404 -3.76 -14.92 5.72
C GLY A 404 -2.54 -15.76 5.28
N LYS A 405 -2.66 -16.45 4.12
CA LYS A 405 -1.56 -17.25 3.55
C LYS A 405 -0.52 -16.39 2.86
N LEU A 406 -0.86 -15.26 2.27
CA LEU A 406 0.12 -14.31 1.74
C LEU A 406 1.10 -13.89 2.83
N ALA A 407 0.58 -13.44 3.99
CA ALA A 407 1.41 -13.04 5.12
C ALA A 407 2.27 -14.19 5.66
N SER A 408 1.67 -15.32 6.00
CA SER A 408 2.39 -16.44 6.60
C SER A 408 3.38 -17.08 5.62
N SER A 409 3.09 -17.10 4.32
CA SER A 409 4.01 -17.61 3.29
C SER A 409 5.22 -16.69 3.11
N LEU A 410 4.99 -15.36 2.98
CA LEU A 410 6.10 -14.40 2.91
C LEU A 410 6.98 -14.49 4.17
N ALA A 411 6.36 -14.58 5.35
CA ALA A 411 7.09 -14.73 6.61
C ALA A 411 7.95 -16.00 6.65
N ALA A 412 7.49 -17.08 6.04
CA ALA A 412 8.19 -18.37 6.03
C ALA A 412 9.34 -18.45 5.01
N ILE A 413 9.21 -17.78 3.85
CA ILE A 413 10.20 -17.86 2.77
C ILE A 413 11.25 -16.75 2.81
N ASP A 414 10.96 -15.61 3.44
CA ASP A 414 11.91 -14.49 3.57
C ASP A 414 12.60 -14.53 4.95
N PRO A 415 13.92 -14.82 5.02
CA PRO A 415 14.65 -14.88 6.28
C PRO A 415 14.60 -13.59 7.10
N LEU A 416 14.43 -12.42 6.46
CA LEU A 416 14.30 -11.14 7.14
C LEU A 416 13.11 -11.11 8.10
N LYS A 417 12.01 -11.76 7.71
CA LYS A 417 10.76 -11.79 8.51
C LYS A 417 10.87 -12.69 9.75
N LYS A 418 11.82 -13.60 9.82
CA LYS A 418 12.02 -14.54 10.95
C LYS A 418 10.75 -15.32 11.31
N ASN A 419 9.96 -15.73 10.32
CA ASN A 419 8.65 -16.36 10.45
C ASN A 419 7.60 -15.47 11.20
N ARG A 420 7.72 -14.16 11.16
CA ARG A 420 6.75 -13.24 11.76
C ARG A 420 5.83 -12.67 10.69
N SER A 421 4.55 -12.88 10.87
CA SER A 421 3.47 -12.28 10.08
C SER A 421 2.53 -11.51 10.97
N MET A 422 2.00 -10.40 10.46
CA MET A 422 1.16 -9.46 11.18
C MET A 422 -0.15 -9.24 10.43
N CYS A 423 -1.24 -9.07 11.16
CA CYS A 423 -2.53 -8.65 10.63
C CYS A 423 -3.03 -7.43 11.41
N GLU A 424 -3.34 -6.33 10.70
CA GLU A 424 -4.28 -5.35 11.20
C GLU A 424 -5.66 -6.02 11.26
N ILE A 425 -6.43 -5.81 12.34
CA ILE A 425 -7.61 -6.63 12.59
C ILE A 425 -8.68 -5.88 13.38
N PHE A 426 -9.94 -6.24 13.15
CA PHE A 426 -11.15 -5.74 13.82
C PHE A 426 -11.64 -4.36 13.35
N GLY A 427 -10.90 -3.62 12.53
CA GLY A 427 -11.29 -2.28 12.10
C GLY A 427 -12.53 -2.24 11.23
N ALA A 428 -13.35 -1.19 11.40
CA ALA A 428 -14.52 -0.87 10.59
C ALA A 428 -15.59 -1.98 10.44
N TYR A 429 -15.66 -2.91 11.39
CA TYR A 429 -16.74 -3.91 11.47
C TYR A 429 -18.03 -3.34 12.08
N GLY A 430 -17.97 -2.14 12.66
CA GLY A 430 -19.12 -1.47 13.28
C GLY A 430 -19.19 -1.65 14.79
N TRP A 431 -19.99 -0.81 15.46
CA TRP A 431 -20.18 -0.89 16.92
C TRP A 431 -20.91 -2.17 17.39
N GLU A 432 -21.53 -2.91 16.48
CA GLU A 432 -22.15 -4.21 16.71
C GLU A 432 -21.14 -5.36 16.75
N GLU A 433 -19.90 -5.16 16.34
CA GLU A 433 -18.85 -6.14 16.51
C GLU A 433 -18.62 -6.39 18.02
N GLY A 434 -18.53 -7.66 18.36
CA GLY A 434 -18.29 -8.07 19.72
C GLY A 434 -17.22 -9.12 19.83
N VAL A 435 -16.74 -9.35 21.04
CA VAL A 435 -15.64 -10.28 21.37
C VAL A 435 -15.80 -11.68 20.75
N LYS A 436 -17.03 -12.12 20.44
CA LYS A 436 -17.26 -13.40 19.77
C LYS A 436 -16.83 -13.36 18.30
N LEU A 437 -17.12 -12.28 17.58
CA LEU A 437 -16.67 -12.10 16.20
C LEU A 437 -15.16 -11.82 16.17
N GLU A 438 -14.65 -10.93 17.03
CA GLU A 438 -13.22 -10.66 17.18
C GLU A 438 -12.43 -11.97 17.40
N LYS A 439 -12.96 -12.88 18.26
CA LYS A 439 -12.33 -14.19 18.46
C LYS A 439 -12.35 -15.05 17.20
N TYR A 440 -13.43 -15.05 16.43
CA TYR A 440 -13.50 -15.77 15.16
C TYR A 440 -12.44 -15.26 14.17
N LEU A 441 -12.32 -13.94 14.01
CA LEU A 441 -11.32 -13.30 13.14
C LEU A 441 -9.90 -13.65 13.58
N ALA A 442 -9.61 -13.53 14.87
CA ALA A 442 -8.31 -13.91 15.42
C ALA A 442 -7.97 -15.39 15.15
N ASP A 443 -8.90 -16.31 15.43
CA ASP A 443 -8.72 -17.75 15.17
C ASP A 443 -8.51 -18.01 13.67
N HIS A 444 -9.29 -17.33 12.82
CA HIS A 444 -9.20 -17.45 11.37
C HIS A 444 -7.78 -17.18 10.85
N PHE A 445 -7.14 -16.11 11.32
CA PHE A 445 -5.79 -15.76 10.90
C PHE A 445 -4.71 -16.58 11.63
N MET A 446 -4.88 -16.87 12.92
CA MET A 446 -3.92 -17.70 13.68
C MET A 446 -3.77 -19.12 13.09
N VAL A 447 -4.85 -19.77 12.68
CA VAL A 447 -4.78 -21.11 12.07
C VAL A 447 -4.11 -21.08 10.68
N ARG A 448 -4.04 -19.92 10.04
CA ARG A 448 -3.33 -19.71 8.78
C ARG A 448 -1.88 -19.30 8.96
N GLY A 449 -1.43 -19.16 10.22
CA GLY A 449 -0.05 -18.91 10.58
C GLY A 449 0.30 -17.44 10.87
N VAL A 450 -0.69 -16.54 10.88
CA VAL A 450 -0.49 -15.16 11.37
C VAL A 450 -0.25 -15.19 12.86
N ASN A 451 0.80 -14.51 13.34
CA ASN A 451 1.26 -14.64 14.72
C ASN A 451 1.55 -13.31 15.43
N HIS A 452 1.22 -12.17 14.82
CA HIS A 452 1.22 -10.84 15.42
C HIS A 452 -0.04 -10.11 14.97
N PHE A 453 -0.56 -9.21 15.82
CA PHE A 453 -1.82 -8.52 15.55
C PHE A 453 -1.78 -7.04 15.93
N VAL A 454 -2.42 -6.22 15.11
CA VAL A 454 -2.63 -4.79 15.32
C VAL A 454 -4.13 -4.52 15.39
N PRO A 455 -4.76 -4.67 16.57
CA PRO A 455 -6.18 -4.34 16.72
C PRO A 455 -6.47 -2.87 16.39
N HIS A 456 -7.41 -2.63 15.53
CA HIS A 456 -7.88 -1.32 15.12
C HIS A 456 -9.23 -1.03 15.79
N ALA A 457 -9.40 -0.05 16.75
CA ALA A 457 -8.36 0.77 17.33
C ALA A 457 -8.77 1.28 18.73
N PHE A 458 -7.82 1.89 19.44
CA PHE A 458 -8.11 2.68 20.64
C PHE A 458 -8.20 4.16 20.25
N SER A 459 -9.42 4.70 20.12
CA SER A 459 -9.69 6.12 19.88
C SER A 459 -10.05 6.84 21.18
N PRO A 460 -9.34 7.92 21.52
CA PRO A 460 -9.71 8.78 22.66
C PRO A 460 -10.72 9.87 22.32
N LYS A 461 -11.28 9.90 21.11
CA LYS A 461 -12.39 10.80 20.76
C LYS A 461 -13.63 10.51 21.62
N ALA A 462 -14.56 11.47 21.63
CA ALA A 462 -15.83 11.34 22.32
C ALA A 462 -16.65 10.17 21.76
N PHE A 463 -17.22 9.37 22.68
CA PHE A 463 -18.08 8.25 22.31
C PHE A 463 -19.50 8.72 21.88
N PRO A 464 -20.10 8.14 20.82
CA PRO A 464 -19.51 7.18 19.89
C PRO A 464 -18.69 7.88 18.81
N ASP A 465 -17.43 7.47 18.63
CA ASP A 465 -16.64 7.90 17.50
C ASP A 465 -17.09 7.16 16.23
N PRO A 466 -17.49 7.86 15.16
CA PRO A 466 -17.94 7.23 13.91
C PRO A 466 -16.80 6.79 12.97
N ASP A 467 -15.55 7.15 13.27
CA ASP A 467 -14.41 6.83 12.41
C ASP A 467 -14.02 5.35 12.57
N CYS A 468 -14.40 4.52 11.60
CA CYS A 468 -14.05 3.10 11.52
C CYS A 468 -14.22 2.28 12.83
N PRO A 469 -15.40 2.30 13.51
CA PRO A 469 -15.61 1.52 14.74
C PRO A 469 -15.49 0.00 14.51
N PRO A 470 -15.24 -0.83 15.56
CA PRO A 470 -15.36 -0.48 16.99
C PRO A 470 -14.11 0.18 17.56
N HIS A 471 -14.28 0.92 18.67
CA HIS A 471 -13.15 1.42 19.45
C HIS A 471 -13.13 0.77 20.82
N PHE A 472 -12.01 0.12 21.11
CA PHE A 472 -11.80 -0.57 22.38
C PHE A 472 -11.61 0.47 23.51
N TYR A 473 -12.14 0.16 24.68
CA TYR A 473 -12.22 1.03 25.84
C TYR A 473 -13.24 2.19 25.69
N ALA A 474 -13.10 3.08 24.69
CA ALA A 474 -14.02 4.20 24.42
C ALA A 474 -14.43 4.96 25.69
N HIS A 475 -13.46 5.42 26.49
CA HIS A 475 -13.65 6.04 27.82
C HIS A 475 -14.45 5.17 28.83
N GLY A 476 -14.39 3.85 28.69
CA GLY A 476 -15.15 2.90 29.51
C GLY A 476 -16.56 2.62 28.99
N ASN A 477 -16.96 3.19 27.85
CA ASN A 477 -18.31 3.04 27.29
C ASN A 477 -18.49 1.79 26.42
N HIS A 478 -17.42 1.14 25.96
CA HIS A 478 -17.55 -0.07 25.16
C HIS A 478 -18.14 -1.23 26.00
N PRO A 479 -19.32 -1.77 25.65
CA PRO A 479 -20.08 -2.65 26.55
C PRO A 479 -19.39 -3.99 26.82
N GLN A 480 -18.53 -4.46 25.91
CA GLN A 480 -17.82 -5.74 26.04
C GLN A 480 -16.35 -5.59 26.42
N TYR A 481 -15.84 -4.38 26.66
CA TYR A 481 -14.44 -4.12 26.97
C TYR A 481 -13.89 -4.97 28.14
N ARG A 482 -14.71 -5.22 29.15
CA ARG A 482 -14.32 -6.11 30.28
C ARG A 482 -13.92 -7.51 29.85
N HIS A 483 -14.35 -7.97 28.66
CA HIS A 483 -14.02 -9.28 28.10
C HIS A 483 -12.85 -9.23 27.10
N PHE A 484 -12.56 -8.07 26.54
CA PHE A 484 -11.51 -7.84 25.56
C PHE A 484 -10.13 -8.31 26.07
N GLY A 485 -9.78 -7.99 27.31
CA GLY A 485 -8.51 -8.42 27.90
C GLY A 485 -8.36 -9.96 28.03
N TYR A 486 -9.48 -10.71 28.14
CA TYR A 486 -9.42 -12.18 28.10
C TYR A 486 -9.10 -12.68 26.69
N LEU A 487 -9.67 -12.05 25.68
CA LEU A 487 -9.36 -12.36 24.28
C LEU A 487 -7.89 -12.04 23.97
N MET A 488 -7.38 -10.89 24.37
CA MET A 488 -5.96 -10.52 24.14
C MET A 488 -5.00 -11.50 24.84
N ARG A 489 -5.34 -11.95 26.05
CA ARG A 489 -4.57 -13.01 26.73
C ARG A 489 -4.61 -14.33 25.95
N TYR A 490 -5.76 -14.71 25.43
CA TYR A 490 -5.91 -15.90 24.60
C TYR A 490 -5.05 -15.80 23.34
N MET A 491 -5.13 -14.69 22.61
CA MET A 491 -4.35 -14.45 21.40
C MET A 491 -2.84 -14.50 21.68
N ASN A 492 -2.35 -13.81 22.73
CA ASN A 492 -0.94 -13.87 23.13
C ASN A 492 -0.47 -15.31 23.41
N ARG A 493 -1.31 -16.14 24.04
CA ARG A 493 -1.00 -17.55 24.34
C ARG A 493 -0.89 -18.39 23.08
N ILE A 494 -1.80 -18.22 22.12
CA ILE A 494 -1.74 -18.96 20.85
C ILE A 494 -0.57 -18.47 20.01
N CYS A 495 -0.36 -17.16 19.90
CA CYS A 495 0.78 -16.58 19.17
C CYS A 495 2.12 -17.06 19.74
N GLU A 496 2.28 -17.18 21.08
CA GLU A 496 3.47 -17.76 21.70
C GLU A 496 3.74 -19.20 21.19
N LEU A 497 2.69 -20.00 21.03
CA LEU A 497 2.84 -21.40 20.59
C LEU A 497 3.21 -21.51 19.10
N ILE A 498 2.65 -20.65 18.24
CA ILE A 498 2.84 -20.71 16.78
C ILE A 498 4.02 -19.84 16.30
N ASN A 499 4.55 -18.94 17.12
CA ASN A 499 5.69 -18.09 16.76
C ASN A 499 7.03 -18.86 16.91
N GLY A 500 7.98 -18.59 16.00
CA GLY A 500 9.34 -19.17 16.03
C GLY A 500 9.39 -20.69 15.81
N GLY A 501 8.32 -21.28 15.31
CA GLY A 501 8.27 -22.65 14.83
C GLY A 501 8.81 -22.78 13.40
N ARG A 502 8.85 -24.03 12.91
CA ARG A 502 9.09 -24.32 11.50
C ARG A 502 7.75 -24.54 10.79
N HIS A 503 7.47 -23.74 9.78
CA HIS A 503 6.33 -23.97 8.92
C HIS A 503 6.49 -25.27 8.14
N ILE A 504 5.51 -26.16 8.24
CA ILE A 504 5.50 -27.43 7.49
C ILE A 504 4.43 -27.31 6.42
N ALA A 505 4.87 -27.01 5.19
CA ALA A 505 4.00 -26.92 4.03
C ALA A 505 4.55 -27.86 2.95
N PRO A 506 3.92 -29.05 2.73
CA PRO A 506 4.39 -30.00 1.74
C PRO A 506 4.05 -29.59 0.30
N VAL A 507 3.18 -28.60 0.12
CA VAL A 507 2.73 -28.09 -1.19
C VAL A 507 3.08 -26.62 -1.30
N ALA A 508 3.67 -26.24 -2.43
CA ALA A 508 3.87 -24.85 -2.82
C ALA A 508 2.79 -24.45 -3.84
N VAL A 509 2.19 -23.27 -3.61
CA VAL A 509 1.25 -22.65 -4.56
C VAL A 509 1.94 -21.46 -5.18
N LEU A 510 1.91 -21.36 -6.53
CA LEU A 510 2.52 -20.25 -7.25
C LEU A 510 1.72 -18.96 -6.99
N TYR A 511 2.41 -17.88 -6.61
CA TYR A 511 1.81 -16.56 -6.55
C TYR A 511 1.58 -16.01 -7.97
N HIS A 512 0.36 -15.62 -8.26
CA HIS A 512 -0.07 -15.21 -9.61
C HIS A 512 0.00 -13.70 -9.87
N GLY A 513 0.66 -12.90 -9.03
CA GLY A 513 0.71 -11.45 -9.18
C GLY A 513 1.19 -10.98 -10.55
N GLU A 514 2.22 -11.64 -11.10
CA GLU A 514 2.74 -11.30 -12.43
C GLU A 514 1.78 -11.67 -13.58
N ALA A 515 0.92 -12.65 -13.39
CA ALA A 515 -0.10 -13.00 -14.39
C ALA A 515 -1.16 -11.88 -14.52
N GLU A 516 -1.49 -11.22 -13.42
CA GLU A 516 -2.38 -10.06 -13.41
C GLU A 516 -1.86 -8.89 -14.28
N TRP A 517 -0.55 -8.74 -14.40
CA TRP A 517 0.05 -7.65 -15.19
C TRP A 517 -0.12 -7.83 -16.69
N VAL A 518 -0.24 -9.06 -17.16
CA VAL A 518 -0.09 -9.38 -18.60
C VAL A 518 -1.35 -9.92 -19.26
N GLY A 519 -2.28 -10.42 -18.48
CA GLY A 519 -3.39 -11.19 -19.00
C GLY A 519 -4.74 -10.81 -18.42
N GLU A 520 -5.62 -11.79 -18.46
CA GLU A 520 -6.92 -11.68 -17.84
C GLU A 520 -6.78 -11.67 -16.32
N CYS A 521 -7.48 -10.75 -15.72
CA CYS A 521 -7.51 -10.56 -14.31
C CYS A 521 -8.15 -11.75 -13.59
N MET A 522 -7.44 -12.31 -12.67
CA MET A 522 -8.00 -13.24 -11.70
C MET A 522 -8.47 -12.42 -10.49
N TYR A 523 -9.72 -11.92 -10.56
CA TYR A 523 -10.34 -11.21 -9.44
C TYR A 523 -10.41 -12.06 -8.18
N SER A 524 -10.62 -13.36 -8.36
CA SER A 524 -10.56 -14.34 -7.30
C SER A 524 -9.53 -15.37 -7.67
N GLN A 525 -8.58 -15.61 -6.78
CA GLN A 525 -7.75 -16.80 -6.89
C GLN A 525 -8.57 -17.97 -6.34
N LYS A 526 -9.52 -18.44 -7.16
CA LYS A 526 -10.37 -19.54 -6.75
C LYS A 526 -9.56 -20.79 -6.46
N PRO A 527 -9.91 -21.56 -5.44
CA PRO A 527 -9.27 -22.85 -5.18
C PRO A 527 -9.25 -23.75 -6.40
N ALA A 528 -10.26 -23.65 -7.30
CA ALA A 528 -10.28 -24.36 -8.57
C ALA A 528 -9.20 -23.90 -9.58
N HIS A 529 -8.58 -22.75 -9.36
CA HIS A 529 -7.49 -22.22 -10.18
C HIS A 529 -6.10 -22.45 -9.56
N LEU A 530 -6.07 -22.96 -8.35
CA LEU A 530 -4.86 -23.38 -7.62
C LEU A 530 -4.65 -24.88 -7.75
#